data_3c43a9121f79ebb60fb68256ecf96f39
#
_entry.id   3c43a9121f79ebb60fb68256ecf96f39
#
_cell.length_a   1.000
_cell.length_b   1.000
_cell.length_c   1.000
_cell.angle_alpha   90.00
_cell.angle_beta   90.00
_cell.angle_gamma   90.00
#
_symmetry.space_group_name_H-M   'P 1'
#
loop_
_entity.id
_entity.type
_entity.pdbx_description
1 polymer ?
#
loop_
_entity_poly.entity_id
_entity_poly.type
_entity_poly.pdbx_seq_one_letter_code
_entity_poly.pdbx_strand_id
1 'polypeptide(L)'
;MSVSSPAATLGVAHAHADEDVLCIPRTTIFPGNVWHGLVTRGLERVLRTIRAASEYRPRHLVEDDPSQQQVIPYCIVHHPDDDTYLITRRLRHSSERRLHNLYSLGVGGHVNPGDGERFDPVVGGLMREWQEEIVCPAPATARLVALLNEDSTPVGRVHLGLVFLVEPDAGPVAVRETHKLEGETMTLEAMRRYYLSMESWSQLCYDDLLAGAPARAERSPLVVELPPAP
;
A
#
# COMPACT_ATOMS: atom_id res chain seq x y z
N MET A 1 -23.30 9.39 52.06
CA MET A 1 -22.35 8.38 51.58
C MET A 1 -22.72 8.11 50.12
N SER A 2 -21.99 8.77 49.22
CA SER A 2 -22.23 8.63 47.81
C SER A 2 -21.05 7.87 47.22
N VAL A 3 -21.31 6.71 46.64
CA VAL A 3 -20.29 5.85 46.01
C VAL A 3 -20.24 6.22 44.54
N SER A 4 -19.19 6.91 44.14
CA SER A 4 -18.87 7.12 42.73
C SER A 4 -18.39 5.83 42.13
N SER A 5 -19.09 5.38 41.07
CA SER A 5 -18.68 4.32 40.17
C SER A 5 -17.62 4.85 39.19
N PRO A 6 -16.54 4.14 38.93
CA PRO A 6 -15.60 4.56 37.89
C PRO A 6 -16.18 4.20 36.52
N ALA A 7 -16.35 5.23 35.69
CA ALA A 7 -16.66 5.06 34.29
C ALA A 7 -15.49 4.34 33.57
N ALA A 8 -15.78 3.21 32.99
CA ALA A 8 -14.86 2.42 32.20
C ALA A 8 -14.48 3.20 30.92
N THR A 9 -13.21 3.53 30.83
CA THR A 9 -12.58 3.99 29.57
C THR A 9 -12.30 2.74 28.71
N LEU A 10 -13.29 2.35 27.92
CA LEU A 10 -13.18 1.33 26.88
C LEU A 10 -13.46 2.03 25.55
N GLY A 11 -12.48 2.08 24.69
CA GLY A 11 -12.75 2.39 23.30
C GLY A 11 -11.69 3.22 22.64
N VAL A 12 -10.67 2.60 22.07
CA VAL A 12 -10.03 3.03 20.78
C VAL A 12 -9.11 1.90 20.23
N ALA A 13 -8.92 0.79 20.95
CA ALA A 13 -8.00 -0.29 20.52
C ALA A 13 -8.67 -1.41 19.69
N HIS A 14 -9.95 -1.33 19.35
CA HIS A 14 -10.69 -2.47 18.78
C HIS A 14 -11.14 -2.34 17.34
N ALA A 15 -10.87 -1.24 16.64
CA ALA A 15 -11.35 -1.05 15.26
C ALA A 15 -10.67 -1.96 14.22
N HIS A 16 -9.51 -2.54 14.51
CA HIS A 16 -8.78 -3.44 13.60
C HIS A 16 -8.75 -4.91 14.04
N ALA A 17 -9.30 -5.24 15.21
CA ALA A 17 -9.24 -6.61 15.74
C ALA A 17 -10.15 -7.60 14.99
N ASP A 18 -11.18 -7.12 14.32
CA ASP A 18 -12.20 -7.91 13.62
C ASP A 18 -12.09 -7.82 12.09
N GLU A 19 -10.99 -7.30 11.55
CA GLU A 19 -10.76 -7.17 10.11
C GLU A 19 -10.15 -8.46 9.55
N ASP A 20 -10.77 -9.04 8.53
CA ASP A 20 -10.17 -10.11 7.73
C ASP A 20 -9.38 -9.52 6.57
N VAL A 21 -8.16 -10.02 6.35
CA VAL A 21 -7.25 -9.54 5.31
C VAL A 21 -6.79 -10.68 4.40
N LEU A 22 -6.58 -10.38 3.12
CA LEU A 22 -6.12 -11.35 2.14
C LEU A 22 -4.67 -11.72 2.40
N CYS A 23 -4.43 -13.00 2.66
CA CYS A 23 -3.11 -13.55 2.96
C CYS A 23 -2.74 -14.66 2.02
N ILE A 24 -1.44 -14.83 1.80
CA ILE A 24 -0.88 -15.98 1.10
C ILE A 24 0.25 -16.61 1.94
N PRO A 25 0.34 -17.95 2.03
CA PRO A 25 1.44 -18.58 2.74
C PRO A 25 2.79 -18.16 2.15
N ARG A 26 3.72 -17.76 3.02
CA ARG A 26 5.05 -17.28 2.61
C ARG A 26 5.79 -18.29 1.73
N THR A 27 5.70 -19.57 2.06
CA THR A 27 6.33 -20.65 1.26
C THR A 27 5.75 -20.81 -0.14
N THR A 28 4.50 -20.39 -0.35
CA THR A 28 3.83 -20.42 -1.66
C THR A 28 4.32 -19.29 -2.55
N ILE A 29 4.48 -18.10 -1.99
CA ILE A 29 4.95 -16.93 -2.75
C ILE A 29 6.46 -16.96 -2.98
N PHE A 30 7.22 -17.53 -2.03
CA PHE A 30 8.67 -17.68 -2.08
C PHE A 30 9.08 -19.17 -2.07
N PRO A 31 8.89 -19.91 -3.17
CA PRO A 31 9.16 -21.34 -3.21
C PRO A 31 10.67 -21.71 -3.24
N GLY A 32 11.51 -20.84 -2.75
CA GLY A 32 12.97 -21.00 -2.73
C GLY A 32 13.60 -19.87 -1.95
N ASN A 33 14.40 -19.05 -2.62
CA ASN A 33 15.00 -17.90 -1.97
C ASN A 33 13.99 -16.75 -1.82
N VAL A 34 13.92 -16.20 -0.62
CA VAL A 34 13.20 -14.96 -0.35
C VAL A 34 14.04 -13.80 -0.89
N TRP A 35 13.45 -12.97 -1.75
CA TRP A 35 14.10 -11.72 -2.17
C TRP A 35 13.80 -10.60 -1.18
N HIS A 36 14.64 -9.59 -1.18
CA HIS A 36 14.41 -8.31 -0.51
C HIS A 36 14.48 -7.20 -1.56
N GLY A 37 13.59 -6.19 -1.48
CA GLY A 37 13.47 -5.12 -2.46
C GLY A 37 12.36 -5.37 -3.49
N LEU A 38 12.52 -4.80 -4.68
CA LEU A 38 11.54 -4.88 -5.76
C LEU A 38 11.89 -5.93 -6.80
N VAL A 39 10.86 -6.59 -7.31
CA VAL A 39 10.94 -7.51 -8.44
C VAL A 39 9.99 -7.07 -9.53
N THR A 40 10.53 -6.74 -10.71
CA THR A 40 9.79 -6.23 -11.88
C THR A 40 9.49 -7.30 -12.93
N ARG A 41 9.89 -8.56 -12.69
CA ARG A 41 9.72 -9.70 -13.61
C ARG A 41 8.87 -10.79 -12.99
N GLY A 42 8.21 -11.56 -13.84
CA GLY A 42 7.38 -12.69 -13.38
C GLY A 42 6.11 -12.29 -12.65
N LEU A 43 5.67 -11.04 -12.77
CA LEU A 43 4.51 -10.45 -12.09
C LEU A 43 3.24 -11.25 -12.38
N GLU A 44 3.02 -11.64 -13.65
CA GLU A 44 1.87 -12.45 -14.05
C GLU A 44 1.80 -13.80 -13.32
N ARG A 45 2.94 -14.47 -13.15
CA ARG A 45 3.00 -15.73 -12.41
C ARG A 45 2.59 -15.51 -10.95
N VAL A 46 3.11 -14.47 -10.32
CA VAL A 46 2.80 -14.17 -8.91
C VAL A 46 1.34 -13.77 -8.74
N LEU A 47 0.76 -12.97 -9.64
CA LEU A 47 -0.68 -12.68 -9.62
C LEU A 47 -1.53 -13.96 -9.71
N ARG A 48 -1.18 -14.89 -10.63
CA ARG A 48 -1.88 -16.18 -10.70
C ARG A 48 -1.74 -16.98 -9.41
N THR A 49 -0.57 -16.96 -8.77
CA THR A 49 -0.35 -17.65 -7.50
C THR A 49 -1.18 -17.03 -6.38
N ILE A 50 -1.23 -15.70 -6.28
CA ILE A 50 -2.09 -14.99 -5.31
C ILE A 50 -3.55 -15.39 -5.51
N ARG A 51 -4.08 -15.31 -6.75
CA ARG A 51 -5.46 -15.67 -7.07
C ARG A 51 -5.82 -17.13 -6.74
N ALA A 52 -4.86 -18.03 -6.85
CA ALA A 52 -5.09 -19.46 -6.66
C ALA A 52 -4.91 -19.94 -5.21
N ALA A 53 -4.11 -19.25 -4.40
CA ALA A 53 -3.65 -19.77 -3.12
C ALA A 53 -3.80 -18.79 -1.94
N SER A 54 -4.31 -17.58 -2.15
CA SER A 54 -4.61 -16.69 -1.04
C SER A 54 -5.95 -16.99 -0.39
N GLU A 55 -6.07 -16.66 0.88
CA GLU A 55 -7.26 -16.80 1.69
C GLU A 55 -7.41 -15.62 2.64
N TYR A 56 -8.63 -15.33 3.08
CA TYR A 56 -8.88 -14.31 4.09
C TYR A 56 -8.63 -14.86 5.49
N ARG A 57 -7.92 -14.09 6.31
CA ARG A 57 -7.59 -14.43 7.68
C ARG A 57 -7.81 -13.25 8.62
N PRO A 58 -8.25 -13.48 9.86
CA PRO A 58 -8.34 -12.43 10.87
C PRO A 58 -6.98 -11.72 11.03
N ARG A 59 -6.95 -10.41 10.85
CA ARG A 59 -5.74 -9.59 10.87
C ARG A 59 -4.91 -9.81 12.13
N HIS A 60 -5.56 -9.88 13.29
CA HIS A 60 -4.87 -10.07 14.58
C HIS A 60 -4.09 -11.39 14.69
N LEU A 61 -4.40 -12.39 13.86
CA LEU A 61 -3.67 -13.66 13.81
C LEU A 61 -2.46 -13.65 12.90
N VAL A 62 -2.40 -12.71 11.95
CA VAL A 62 -1.36 -12.65 10.92
C VAL A 62 -0.46 -11.42 11.01
N GLU A 63 -0.79 -10.46 11.89
CA GLU A 63 -0.02 -9.21 12.07
C GLU A 63 1.42 -9.45 12.54
N ASP A 64 1.67 -10.54 13.26
CA ASP A 64 2.99 -10.93 13.76
C ASP A 64 3.40 -12.35 13.29
N ASP A 65 2.70 -12.95 12.32
CA ASP A 65 3.01 -14.28 11.79
C ASP A 65 3.79 -14.21 10.47
N PRO A 66 5.13 -14.36 10.47
CA PRO A 66 5.94 -14.27 9.27
C PRO A 66 5.79 -15.48 8.32
N SER A 67 4.98 -16.49 8.68
CA SER A 67 4.61 -17.58 7.77
C SER A 67 3.55 -17.14 6.74
N GLN A 68 2.90 -16.02 6.97
CA GLN A 68 1.88 -15.41 6.11
C GLN A 68 2.38 -14.11 5.50
N GLN A 69 1.89 -13.79 4.31
CA GLN A 69 2.11 -12.51 3.63
C GLN A 69 0.75 -11.88 3.37
N GLN A 70 0.48 -10.75 4.02
CA GLN A 70 -0.69 -9.93 3.77
C GLN A 70 -0.50 -9.19 2.45
N VAL A 71 -1.47 -9.30 1.54
CA VAL A 71 -1.37 -8.70 0.19
C VAL A 71 -1.80 -7.24 0.25
N ILE A 72 -0.90 -6.35 -0.18
CA ILE A 72 -1.10 -4.89 -0.13
C ILE A 72 -0.99 -4.30 -1.53
N PRO A 73 -2.08 -3.84 -2.16
CA PRO A 73 -1.99 -2.89 -3.26
C PRO A 73 -1.33 -1.60 -2.77
N TYR A 74 -0.21 -1.22 -3.38
CA TYR A 74 0.58 -0.04 -3.01
C TYR A 74 0.70 0.89 -4.21
N CYS A 75 0.04 2.04 -4.15
CA CYS A 75 -0.12 3.00 -5.24
C CYS A 75 0.91 4.11 -5.16
N ILE A 76 1.82 4.18 -6.13
CA ILE A 76 2.70 5.34 -6.35
C ILE A 76 2.02 6.22 -7.39
N VAL A 77 1.67 7.45 -7.01
CA VAL A 77 1.02 8.40 -7.92
C VAL A 77 2.07 9.24 -8.62
N HIS A 78 2.04 9.24 -9.95
CA HIS A 78 2.96 9.94 -10.83
C HIS A 78 2.21 10.84 -11.78
N HIS A 79 2.64 12.09 -11.90
CA HIS A 79 2.19 13.04 -12.91
C HIS A 79 3.24 13.08 -14.03
N PRO A 80 2.96 12.47 -15.20
CA PRO A 80 3.97 12.37 -16.27
C PRO A 80 4.30 13.70 -16.93
N ASP A 81 3.38 14.68 -16.91
CA ASP A 81 3.56 15.98 -17.60
C ASP A 81 4.68 16.83 -16.97
N ASP A 82 4.85 16.77 -15.66
CA ASP A 82 5.85 17.53 -14.90
C ASP A 82 6.82 16.66 -14.13
N ASP A 83 6.75 15.34 -14.31
CA ASP A 83 7.56 14.31 -13.65
C ASP A 83 7.57 14.47 -12.12
N THR A 84 6.38 14.65 -11.55
CA THR A 84 6.20 14.76 -10.10
C THR A 84 5.46 13.57 -9.52
N TYR A 85 5.71 13.30 -8.24
CA TYR A 85 5.14 12.19 -7.49
C TYR A 85 4.47 12.70 -6.23
N LEU A 86 3.36 12.10 -5.85
CA LEU A 86 2.73 12.36 -4.56
C LEU A 86 3.58 11.71 -3.45
N ILE A 87 4.00 12.51 -2.49
CA ILE A 87 4.58 12.04 -1.25
C ILE A 87 3.64 12.40 -0.10
N THR A 88 3.44 11.49 0.83
CA THR A 88 2.58 11.70 2.00
C THR A 88 3.40 11.64 3.28
N ARG A 89 2.91 12.28 4.34
CA ARG A 89 3.50 12.23 5.68
C ARG A 89 2.41 11.85 6.68
N ARG A 90 2.64 10.80 7.45
CA ARG A 90 1.71 10.36 8.49
C ARG A 90 1.77 11.28 9.70
N LEU A 91 0.62 11.82 10.07
CA LEU A 91 0.47 12.64 11.27
C LEU A 91 0.30 11.75 12.52
N ARG A 92 0.55 12.33 13.70
CA ARG A 92 0.48 11.61 14.99
C ARG A 92 -0.91 11.06 15.34
N HIS A 93 -1.96 11.46 14.62
CA HIS A 93 -3.33 11.01 14.82
C HIS A 93 -3.67 9.74 14.01
N SER A 94 -2.76 9.23 13.18
CA SER A 94 -2.96 7.99 12.45
C SER A 94 -2.92 6.77 13.39
N SER A 95 -3.65 5.71 13.05
CA SER A 95 -3.73 4.48 13.84
C SER A 95 -2.39 3.71 13.91
N GLU A 96 -1.59 3.77 12.84
CA GLU A 96 -0.31 3.06 12.74
C GLU A 96 0.82 3.90 13.39
N ARG A 97 1.03 3.67 14.69
CA ARG A 97 2.01 4.43 15.50
C ARG A 97 3.47 4.25 15.06
N ARG A 98 3.80 3.10 14.46
CA ARG A 98 5.17 2.77 14.01
C ARG A 98 5.62 3.63 12.84
N LEU A 99 4.68 4.21 12.09
CA LEU A 99 4.93 5.04 10.91
C LEU A 99 4.71 6.54 11.15
N HIS A 100 4.48 6.98 12.39
CA HIS A 100 4.26 8.40 12.69
C HIS A 100 5.46 9.27 12.28
N ASN A 101 5.16 10.38 11.60
CA ASN A 101 6.11 11.33 11.04
C ASN A 101 7.02 10.78 9.94
N LEU A 102 6.84 9.54 9.49
CA LEU A 102 7.52 9.04 8.30
C LEU A 102 6.82 9.52 7.04
N TYR A 103 7.62 9.67 6.01
CA TYR A 103 7.15 9.94 4.66
C TYR A 103 6.87 8.64 3.91
N SER A 104 5.80 8.63 3.14
CA SER A 104 5.42 7.52 2.28
C SER A 104 5.31 7.99 0.83
N LEU A 105 5.93 7.24 -0.08
CA LEU A 105 5.84 7.48 -1.53
C LEU A 105 4.58 6.86 -2.12
N GLY A 106 4.00 5.90 -1.44
CA GLY A 106 2.77 5.25 -1.88
C GLY A 106 1.68 5.30 -0.82
N VAL A 107 0.46 5.10 -1.28
CA VAL A 107 -0.75 4.91 -0.48
C VAL A 107 -1.32 3.52 -0.76
N GLY A 108 -2.02 2.94 0.20
CA GLY A 108 -2.61 1.63 0.06
C GLY A 108 -2.86 0.94 1.39
N GLY A 109 -3.53 -0.20 1.34
CA GLY A 109 -3.90 -0.94 2.53
C GLY A 109 -4.24 -2.40 2.24
N HIS A 110 -4.87 -3.04 3.21
CA HIS A 110 -5.22 -4.45 3.13
C HIS A 110 -6.33 -4.71 2.12
N VAL A 111 -6.33 -5.92 1.55
CA VAL A 111 -7.45 -6.41 0.74
C VAL A 111 -8.42 -7.14 1.65
N ASN A 112 -9.67 -6.70 1.68
CA ASN A 112 -10.73 -7.21 2.53
C ASN A 112 -11.73 -8.11 1.77
N PRO A 113 -12.53 -8.95 2.45
CA PRO A 113 -13.50 -9.83 1.78
C PRO A 113 -14.46 -9.11 0.83
N GLY A 114 -14.95 -7.91 1.19
CA GLY A 114 -15.84 -7.10 0.37
C GLY A 114 -15.24 -6.63 -0.96
N ASP A 115 -13.94 -6.53 -1.05
CA ASP A 115 -13.22 -6.12 -2.26
C ASP A 115 -13.38 -7.15 -3.40
N GLY A 116 -13.57 -8.43 -3.06
CA GLY A 116 -13.76 -9.52 -4.01
C GLY A 116 -15.17 -9.68 -4.58
N GLU A 117 -16.17 -8.93 -4.12
CA GLU A 117 -17.57 -9.14 -4.51
C GLU A 117 -17.85 -8.80 -5.98
N ARG A 118 -17.18 -7.82 -6.55
CA ARG A 118 -17.42 -7.32 -7.93
C ARG A 118 -16.21 -7.42 -8.83
N PHE A 119 -15.01 -7.52 -8.25
CA PHE A 119 -13.76 -7.48 -8.96
C PHE A 119 -12.85 -8.62 -8.49
N ASP A 120 -11.71 -8.80 -9.15
CA ASP A 120 -10.58 -9.47 -8.56
C ASP A 120 -10.25 -8.81 -7.21
N PRO A 121 -10.04 -9.56 -6.12
CA PRO A 121 -9.84 -8.98 -4.78
C PRO A 121 -8.75 -7.90 -4.73
N VAL A 122 -7.64 -8.10 -5.42
CA VAL A 122 -6.54 -7.12 -5.49
C VAL A 122 -7.00 -5.84 -6.18
N VAL A 123 -7.79 -5.97 -7.26
CA VAL A 123 -8.34 -4.81 -7.99
C VAL A 123 -9.37 -4.08 -7.13
N GLY A 124 -10.23 -4.81 -6.44
CA GLY A 124 -11.23 -4.21 -5.54
C GLY A 124 -10.57 -3.44 -4.39
N GLY A 125 -9.57 -4.05 -3.73
CA GLY A 125 -8.80 -3.39 -2.68
C GLY A 125 -8.07 -2.14 -3.19
N LEU A 126 -7.44 -2.22 -4.37
CA LEU A 126 -6.82 -1.06 -5.03
C LEU A 126 -7.82 0.08 -5.23
N MET A 127 -9.01 -0.22 -5.78
CA MET A 127 -10.05 0.78 -6.06
C MET A 127 -10.60 1.40 -4.77
N ARG A 128 -10.82 0.60 -3.73
CA ARG A 128 -11.31 1.09 -2.44
C ARG A 128 -10.28 2.03 -1.79
N GLU A 129 -9.02 1.60 -1.67
CA GLU A 129 -7.93 2.42 -1.09
C GLU A 129 -7.73 3.72 -1.87
N TRP A 130 -7.79 3.66 -3.21
CA TRP A 130 -7.76 4.85 -4.05
C TRP A 130 -8.84 5.87 -3.67
N GLN A 131 -10.07 5.39 -3.49
CA GLN A 131 -11.20 6.27 -3.14
C GLN A 131 -11.18 6.73 -1.69
N GLU A 132 -10.64 5.95 -0.77
CA GLU A 132 -10.58 6.28 0.65
C GLU A 132 -9.45 7.28 0.96
N GLU A 133 -8.28 7.15 0.33
CA GLU A 133 -7.11 7.94 0.68
C GLU A 133 -6.83 9.11 -0.26
N ILE A 134 -7.34 9.08 -1.50
CA ILE A 134 -7.01 10.05 -2.55
C ILE A 134 -8.21 10.93 -2.92
N VAL A 135 -7.91 12.17 -3.30
CA VAL A 135 -8.79 13.07 -4.04
C VAL A 135 -8.17 13.27 -5.42
N CYS A 136 -8.86 12.78 -6.46
CA CYS A 136 -8.49 12.92 -7.86
C CYS A 136 -9.75 13.13 -8.70
N PRO A 137 -10.02 14.33 -9.23
CA PRO A 137 -11.26 14.62 -9.95
C PRO A 137 -11.34 13.98 -11.34
N ALA A 138 -10.22 13.50 -11.87
CA ALA A 138 -10.14 12.78 -13.15
C ALA A 138 -9.99 11.27 -12.93
N PRO A 139 -10.28 10.43 -13.96
CA PRO A 139 -9.85 9.05 -13.96
C PRO A 139 -8.34 8.92 -13.88
N ALA A 140 -7.85 7.74 -13.52
CA ALA A 140 -6.43 7.43 -13.50
C ALA A 140 -6.17 6.01 -14.00
N THR A 141 -5.01 5.79 -14.61
CA THR A 141 -4.57 4.45 -15.02
C THR A 141 -3.57 3.90 -14.01
N ALA A 142 -3.89 2.76 -13.39
CA ALA A 142 -2.99 2.04 -12.49
C ALA A 142 -2.35 0.86 -13.21
N ARG A 143 -1.02 0.77 -13.21
CA ARG A 143 -0.26 -0.35 -13.80
C ARG A 143 0.54 -1.06 -12.74
N LEU A 144 0.37 -2.37 -12.59
CA LEU A 144 1.24 -3.18 -11.74
C LEU A 144 2.65 -3.19 -12.34
N VAL A 145 3.63 -2.63 -11.64
CA VAL A 145 5.00 -2.47 -12.14
C VAL A 145 6.03 -3.29 -11.36
N ALA A 146 5.74 -3.65 -10.11
CA ALA A 146 6.65 -4.47 -9.29
C ALA A 146 5.91 -5.20 -8.18
N LEU A 147 6.61 -6.19 -7.61
CA LEU A 147 6.32 -6.76 -6.30
C LEU A 147 7.37 -6.26 -5.32
N LEU A 148 6.95 -5.97 -4.11
CA LEU A 148 7.82 -5.48 -3.04
C LEU A 148 7.78 -6.45 -1.86
N ASN A 149 8.96 -6.92 -1.43
CA ASN A 149 9.13 -7.64 -0.19
C ASN A 149 10.23 -6.98 0.63
N GLU A 150 9.94 -6.68 1.89
CA GLU A 150 10.86 -6.09 2.83
C GLU A 150 10.99 -7.02 4.04
N ASP A 151 12.18 -7.56 4.26
CA ASP A 151 12.41 -8.65 5.22
C ASP A 151 13.21 -8.20 6.45
N SER A 152 13.57 -6.92 6.52
CA SER A 152 14.39 -6.38 7.60
C SER A 152 13.57 -5.90 8.80
N THR A 153 12.31 -5.50 8.57
CA THR A 153 11.42 -5.01 9.64
C THR A 153 10.33 -6.03 10.01
N PRO A 154 9.79 -5.98 11.23
CA PRO A 154 8.66 -6.82 11.61
C PRO A 154 7.43 -6.61 10.72
N VAL A 155 7.15 -5.36 10.33
CA VAL A 155 6.02 -5.01 9.45
C VAL A 155 6.25 -5.58 8.05
N GLY A 156 7.42 -5.37 7.47
CA GLY A 156 7.73 -5.85 6.13
C GLY A 156 7.67 -7.37 6.00
N ARG A 157 8.05 -8.11 7.05
CA ARG A 157 8.05 -9.58 7.03
C ARG A 157 6.68 -10.23 6.86
N VAL A 158 5.63 -9.54 7.15
CA VAL A 158 4.24 -10.05 7.09
C VAL A 158 3.43 -9.43 5.94
N HIS A 159 4.05 -8.59 5.11
CA HIS A 159 3.39 -7.91 4.01
C HIS A 159 4.07 -8.16 2.67
N LEU A 160 3.28 -8.31 1.61
CA LEU A 160 3.71 -8.38 0.21
C LEU A 160 3.08 -7.21 -0.55
N GLY A 161 3.89 -6.27 -1.00
CA GLY A 161 3.43 -5.14 -1.81
C GLY A 161 3.24 -5.50 -3.28
N LEU A 162 2.10 -5.16 -3.83
CA LEU A 162 1.84 -5.10 -5.26
C LEU A 162 1.93 -3.64 -5.67
N VAL A 163 3.06 -3.23 -6.24
CA VAL A 163 3.35 -1.82 -6.54
C VAL A 163 2.69 -1.43 -7.85
N PHE A 164 1.73 -0.52 -7.75
CA PHE A 164 1.05 0.09 -8.89
C PHE A 164 1.59 1.50 -9.13
N LEU A 165 2.02 1.78 -10.36
CA LEU A 165 2.22 3.15 -10.81
C LEU A 165 0.88 3.67 -11.30
N VAL A 166 0.41 4.75 -10.68
CA VAL A 166 -0.90 5.36 -10.95
C VAL A 166 -0.69 6.71 -11.61
N GLU A 167 -1.19 6.87 -12.82
CA GLU A 167 -1.08 8.10 -13.59
C GLU A 167 -2.49 8.69 -13.80
N PRO A 168 -2.80 9.85 -13.18
CA PRO A 168 -4.04 10.56 -13.42
C PRO A 168 -4.12 11.07 -14.86
N ASP A 169 -5.32 11.03 -15.47
CA ASP A 169 -5.54 11.56 -16.82
C ASP A 169 -5.43 13.10 -16.87
N ALA A 170 -5.77 13.77 -15.76
CA ALA A 170 -5.68 15.23 -15.64
C ALA A 170 -5.85 15.71 -14.18
N GLY A 171 -5.41 16.94 -13.93
CA GLY A 171 -5.69 17.67 -12.70
C GLY A 171 -4.82 17.27 -11.50
N PRO A 172 -5.00 17.95 -10.38
CA PRO A 172 -4.23 17.71 -9.18
C PRO A 172 -4.69 16.46 -8.44
N VAL A 173 -3.75 15.82 -7.75
CA VAL A 173 -4.03 14.75 -6.78
C VAL A 173 -3.70 15.25 -5.38
N ALA A 174 -4.55 14.94 -4.42
CA ALA A 174 -4.35 15.27 -3.02
C ALA A 174 -4.75 14.10 -2.11
N VAL A 175 -4.32 14.13 -0.86
CA VAL A 175 -4.78 13.18 0.15
C VAL A 175 -6.16 13.59 0.68
N ARG A 176 -7.02 12.59 0.91
CA ARG A 176 -8.38 12.82 1.44
C ARG A 176 -8.38 12.99 2.95
N GLU A 177 -7.69 12.14 3.66
CA GLU A 177 -7.67 12.10 5.12
C GLU A 177 -6.69 13.12 5.73
N THR A 178 -6.87 14.42 5.45
CA THR A 178 -5.96 15.51 5.86
C THR A 178 -5.75 15.62 7.38
N HIS A 179 -6.58 14.98 8.19
CA HIS A 179 -6.38 14.89 9.65
C HIS A 179 -5.37 13.78 10.04
N LYS A 180 -5.09 12.83 9.15
CA LYS A 180 -4.13 11.73 9.36
C LYS A 180 -2.86 11.86 8.51
N LEU A 181 -3.00 12.46 7.32
CA LEU A 181 -1.96 12.56 6.31
C LEU A 181 -1.80 14.00 5.81
N GLU A 182 -0.58 14.40 5.56
CA GLU A 182 -0.24 15.55 4.72
C GLU A 182 0.26 15.00 3.38
N GLY A 183 -0.11 15.64 2.27
CA GLY A 183 0.32 15.25 0.92
C GLY A 183 0.91 16.44 0.16
N GLU A 184 1.97 16.19 -0.59
CA GLU A 184 2.64 17.15 -1.46
C GLU A 184 3.12 16.44 -2.72
N THR A 185 3.03 17.10 -3.89
CA THR A 185 3.62 16.60 -5.13
C THR A 185 4.97 17.24 -5.37
N MET A 186 5.98 16.43 -5.73
CA MET A 186 7.32 16.92 -6.01
C MET A 186 8.12 15.98 -6.92
N THR A 187 9.18 16.50 -7.51
CA THR A 187 10.13 15.71 -8.29
C THR A 187 10.95 14.78 -7.38
N LEU A 188 11.51 13.71 -7.97
CA LEU A 188 12.40 12.80 -7.24
C LEU A 188 13.61 13.51 -6.63
N GLU A 189 14.18 14.48 -7.35
CA GLU A 189 15.30 15.26 -6.85
C GLU A 189 14.91 16.04 -5.58
N ALA A 190 13.76 16.70 -5.59
CA ALA A 190 13.25 17.40 -4.40
C ALA A 190 12.94 16.45 -3.24
N MET A 191 12.47 15.24 -3.55
CA MET A 191 12.10 14.21 -2.58
C MET A 191 13.31 13.62 -1.86
N ARG A 192 14.51 13.69 -2.44
CA ARG A 192 15.75 13.17 -1.86
C ARG A 192 16.02 13.69 -0.43
N ARG A 193 15.60 14.92 -0.13
CA ARG A 193 15.73 15.51 1.22
C ARG A 193 14.99 14.75 2.32
N TYR A 194 13.97 13.98 1.96
CA TYR A 194 13.15 13.20 2.88
C TYR A 194 13.55 11.74 2.98
N TYR A 195 14.51 11.27 2.16
CA TYR A 195 14.88 9.87 2.01
C TYR A 195 15.09 9.15 3.35
N LEU A 196 15.91 9.72 4.27
CA LEU A 196 16.17 9.12 5.56
C LEU A 196 14.97 9.16 6.54
N SER A 197 13.93 9.89 6.19
CA SER A 197 12.68 9.97 6.95
C SER A 197 11.53 9.23 6.24
N MET A 198 11.80 8.52 5.15
CA MET A 198 10.85 7.65 4.49
C MET A 198 10.73 6.31 5.22
N GLU A 199 9.57 5.70 5.15
CA GLU A 199 9.39 4.30 5.50
C GLU A 199 10.21 3.39 4.56
N SER A 200 10.53 2.17 5.01
CA SER A 200 11.40 1.23 4.26
C SER A 200 10.88 0.91 2.85
N TRP A 201 9.58 0.72 2.68
CA TRP A 201 8.97 0.46 1.37
C TRP A 201 9.18 1.63 0.41
N SER A 202 9.01 2.84 0.90
CA SER A 202 9.21 4.05 0.10
C SER A 202 10.67 4.26 -0.28
N GLN A 203 11.62 3.93 0.61
CA GLN A 203 13.05 3.96 0.28
C GLN A 203 13.38 2.97 -0.83
N LEU A 204 12.90 1.72 -0.73
CA LEU A 204 13.08 0.69 -1.75
C LEU A 204 12.49 1.11 -3.10
N CYS A 205 11.28 1.67 -3.09
CA CYS A 205 10.64 2.18 -4.30
C CYS A 205 11.40 3.35 -4.91
N TYR A 206 11.87 4.28 -4.07
CA TYR A 206 12.67 5.42 -4.51
C TYR A 206 13.95 4.96 -5.21
N ASP A 207 14.69 4.05 -4.60
CA ASP A 207 15.98 3.58 -5.12
C ASP A 207 15.83 2.80 -6.44
N ASP A 208 14.88 1.87 -6.50
CA ASP A 208 14.79 0.90 -7.59
C ASP A 208 13.85 1.32 -8.71
N LEU A 209 12.60 1.73 -8.39
CA LEU A 209 11.62 2.09 -9.40
C LEU A 209 11.90 3.47 -10.02
N LEU A 210 12.16 4.43 -9.16
CA LEU A 210 12.21 5.83 -9.57
C LEU A 210 13.58 6.20 -10.13
N ALA A 211 14.65 5.48 -9.78
CA ALA A 211 15.96 5.62 -10.41
C ALA A 211 16.07 4.97 -11.81
N GLY A 212 14.93 4.77 -12.52
CA GLY A 212 14.85 4.31 -13.89
C GLY A 212 14.37 2.86 -14.09
N ALA A 213 13.90 2.18 -13.05
CA ALA A 213 13.40 0.81 -13.15
C ALA A 213 12.02 0.66 -13.82
N PRO A 214 11.08 1.63 -13.79
CA PRO A 214 9.80 1.51 -14.51
C PRO A 214 9.97 1.31 -16.01
N ALA A 215 10.98 1.96 -16.60
CA ALA A 215 11.30 1.79 -18.01
C ALA A 215 11.88 0.41 -18.36
N ARG A 216 12.26 -0.39 -17.35
CA ARG A 216 12.80 -1.75 -17.49
C ARG A 216 11.79 -2.82 -17.11
N ALA A 217 10.62 -2.44 -16.59
CA ALA A 217 9.56 -3.38 -16.26
C ALA A 217 9.08 -4.07 -17.54
N GLU A 218 8.85 -5.39 -17.45
CA GLU A 218 8.10 -6.12 -18.46
C GLU A 218 6.73 -5.47 -18.65
N ARG A 219 6.08 -5.74 -19.78
CA ARG A 219 4.70 -5.27 -19.99
C ARG A 219 3.84 -5.63 -18.77
N SER A 220 3.19 -4.63 -18.20
CA SER A 220 2.33 -4.83 -17.02
C SER A 220 1.27 -5.91 -17.28
N PRO A 221 1.19 -6.95 -16.44
CA PRO A 221 0.18 -8.00 -16.58
C PRO A 221 -1.19 -7.57 -16.05
N LEU A 222 -1.28 -6.45 -15.38
CA LEU A 222 -2.50 -5.92 -14.79
C LEU A 222 -2.53 -4.39 -14.94
N VAL A 223 -3.47 -3.91 -15.74
CA VAL A 223 -3.78 -2.50 -15.90
C VAL A 223 -5.23 -2.29 -15.47
N VAL A 224 -5.47 -1.30 -14.64
CA VAL A 224 -6.77 -0.99 -14.04
C VAL A 224 -7.09 0.47 -14.30
N GLU A 225 -8.25 0.74 -14.85
CA GLU A 225 -8.81 2.09 -14.93
C GLU A 225 -9.48 2.41 -13.59
N LEU A 226 -8.95 3.41 -12.90
CA LEU A 226 -9.49 3.90 -11.64
C LEU A 226 -10.50 5.01 -11.91
N PRO A 227 -11.69 4.95 -11.30
CA PRO A 227 -12.66 6.04 -11.42
C PRO A 227 -12.15 7.30 -10.71
N PRO A 228 -12.71 8.47 -11.03
CA PRO A 228 -12.48 9.66 -10.24
C PRO A 228 -12.72 9.40 -8.76
N ALA A 229 -11.85 9.96 -7.92
CA ALA A 229 -11.94 9.94 -6.46
C ALA A 229 -12.24 11.37 -5.98
N PRO A 230 -13.53 11.77 -5.90
CA PRO A 230 -13.98 13.15 -5.69
C PRO A 230 -13.73 13.66 -4.26
#